data_4bee31850cb41b349aa775fbf098d16e
#
_entry.id   4bee31850cb41b349aa775fbf098d16e
#
_cell.length_a   1.000
_cell.length_b   1.000
_cell.length_c   1.000
_cell.angle_alpha   90.00
_cell.angle_beta   90.00
_cell.angle_gamma   90.00
#
_symmetry.space_group_name_H-M   'P 1'
#
loop_
_entity.id
_entity.type
_entity.pdbx_description
1 polymer ?
#
loop_
_entity_poly.entity_id
_entity_poly.type
_entity_poly.pdbx_seq_one_letter_code
_entity_poly.pdbx_strand_id
1 'polypeptide(L)'
;MGLTIGLVGATGAVGAKMLEILEERKLSIDTLRVFASQRSAGKKLEYNNKEIVVELLTEEVMKEKYDYLLFSAGGSVSAKYAEIAAEAGNIVIDNSSYWRMKEGIPLVVPEVNAHILKNYRGIISNPNCSTIQMVMTLAPLHRRYKLKKVVVSTYQAVSGSGHNAIVELENQIKDSNYPNKVYPKKIFGNCIPHIDTFEDNGFTREELKMIYETQKILEDSTIEINATTVRVPVFYGHSESVYLEFEEKVDVNEVRDILSNASGIVVQDNPVNNEYPTPLETANTDETYVGRIRKDLYNDRALSLWIVADNLRKGAATNAIQIMEAMEAMK
;
A
#
# COMPACT_ATOMS: atom_id res chain seq x y z
N MET A 1 9.66 -28.10 -5.22
CA MET A 1 10.78 -27.25 -4.79
C MET A 1 10.16 -25.99 -4.23
N GLY A 2 10.68 -25.52 -3.11
CA GLY A 2 10.25 -24.23 -2.57
C GLY A 2 10.89 -23.06 -3.31
N LEU A 3 10.43 -21.86 -3.00
CA LEU A 3 10.84 -20.63 -3.66
C LEU A 3 12.22 -20.15 -3.17
N THR A 4 12.98 -19.54 -4.06
CA THR A 4 14.17 -18.75 -3.73
C THR A 4 13.80 -17.26 -3.78
N ILE A 5 13.82 -16.62 -2.62
CA ILE A 5 13.39 -15.22 -2.46
C ILE A 5 14.55 -14.35 -1.97
N GLY A 6 14.71 -13.18 -2.58
CA GLY A 6 15.55 -12.12 -2.06
C GLY A 6 14.69 -10.92 -1.59
N LEU A 7 15.02 -10.36 -0.42
CA LEU A 7 14.34 -9.16 0.11
C LEU A 7 15.33 -8.01 0.26
N VAL A 8 15.16 -6.98 -0.55
CA VAL A 8 15.97 -5.76 -0.54
C VAL A 8 15.32 -4.72 0.36
N GLY A 9 16.08 -4.21 1.34
CA GLY A 9 15.58 -3.23 2.32
C GLY A 9 14.93 -3.87 3.55
N ALA A 10 15.30 -5.09 3.91
CA ALA A 10 14.73 -5.87 5.01
C ALA A 10 14.77 -5.17 6.39
N THR A 11 15.67 -4.22 6.60
CA THR A 11 15.81 -3.47 7.86
C THR A 11 14.89 -2.24 7.98
N GLY A 12 14.13 -1.93 6.94
CA GLY A 12 13.11 -0.87 6.95
C GLY A 12 11.77 -1.35 7.52
N ALA A 13 10.86 -0.41 7.84
CA ALA A 13 9.55 -0.75 8.43
C ALA A 13 8.75 -1.74 7.56
N VAL A 14 8.64 -1.47 6.26
CA VAL A 14 7.92 -2.35 5.33
C VAL A 14 8.69 -3.65 5.08
N GLY A 15 10.03 -3.61 4.97
CA GLY A 15 10.83 -4.82 4.79
C GLY A 15 10.74 -5.78 5.99
N ALA A 16 10.76 -5.25 7.21
CA ALA A 16 10.52 -6.05 8.42
C ALA A 16 9.10 -6.66 8.42
N LYS A 17 8.09 -5.89 8.00
CA LYS A 17 6.72 -6.39 7.86
C LYS A 17 6.60 -7.45 6.76
N MET A 18 7.37 -7.36 5.67
CA MET A 18 7.44 -8.42 4.65
C MET A 18 7.98 -9.73 5.23
N LEU A 19 9.02 -9.68 6.07
CA LEU A 19 9.54 -10.89 6.74
C LEU A 19 8.48 -11.52 7.63
N GLU A 20 7.81 -10.73 8.46
CA GLU A 20 6.72 -11.18 9.33
C GLU A 20 5.60 -11.87 8.54
N ILE A 21 5.15 -11.25 7.44
CA ILE A 21 4.06 -11.79 6.62
C ILE A 21 4.50 -13.06 5.86
N LEU A 22 5.74 -13.13 5.35
CA LEU A 22 6.27 -14.37 4.74
C LEU A 22 6.24 -15.53 5.74
N GLU A 23 6.54 -15.27 7.01
CA GLU A 23 6.46 -16.27 8.08
C GLU A 23 5.01 -16.68 8.38
N GLU A 24 4.10 -15.71 8.53
CA GLU A 24 2.67 -15.93 8.78
C GLU A 24 2.01 -16.76 7.67
N ARG A 25 2.33 -16.48 6.41
CA ARG A 25 1.75 -17.13 5.22
C ARG A 25 2.22 -18.56 4.99
N LYS A 26 3.27 -19.00 5.69
CA LYS A 26 3.82 -20.37 5.61
C LYS A 26 4.09 -20.83 4.18
N LEU A 27 4.57 -19.92 3.34
CA LEU A 27 4.94 -20.25 1.96
C LEU A 27 6.10 -21.24 1.94
N SER A 28 6.12 -22.13 0.94
CA SER A 28 7.24 -23.06 0.76
C SER A 28 8.45 -22.30 0.21
N ILE A 29 9.31 -21.83 1.10
CA ILE A 29 10.54 -21.08 0.79
C ILE A 29 11.75 -21.95 1.12
N ASP A 30 12.52 -22.34 0.10
CA ASP A 30 13.75 -23.11 0.27
C ASP A 30 14.92 -22.19 0.66
N THR A 31 14.95 -20.97 0.11
CA THR A 31 16.02 -19.99 0.38
C THR A 31 15.43 -18.60 0.50
N LEU A 32 15.74 -17.94 1.62
CA LEU A 32 15.46 -16.52 1.84
C LEU A 32 16.77 -15.79 2.10
N ARG A 33 17.09 -14.80 1.27
CA ARG A 33 18.23 -13.91 1.45
C ARG A 33 17.75 -12.48 1.65
N VAL A 34 18.41 -11.75 2.53
CA VAL A 34 18.01 -10.39 2.89
C VAL A 34 19.14 -9.41 2.66
N PHE A 35 18.84 -8.31 1.98
CA PHE A 35 19.84 -7.34 1.50
C PHE A 35 19.56 -5.94 2.04
N ALA A 36 20.63 -5.21 2.35
CA ALA A 36 20.55 -3.80 2.69
C ALA A 36 21.85 -3.05 2.31
N SER A 37 21.88 -1.74 2.59
CA SER A 37 23.05 -0.90 2.41
C SER A 37 24.20 -1.30 3.37
N GLN A 38 25.41 -0.83 3.10
CA GLN A 38 26.60 -1.02 3.94
C GLN A 38 26.35 -0.72 5.42
N ARG A 39 25.51 0.26 5.76
CA ARG A 39 25.17 0.61 7.15
C ARG A 39 24.44 -0.50 7.90
N SER A 40 23.75 -1.38 7.19
CA SER A 40 22.94 -2.45 7.79
C SER A 40 23.44 -3.85 7.47
N ALA A 41 24.39 -4.00 6.55
CA ALA A 41 25.04 -5.28 6.27
C ALA A 41 25.71 -5.84 7.54
N GLY A 42 25.60 -7.15 7.73
CA GLY A 42 26.07 -7.86 8.93
C GLY A 42 25.11 -7.85 10.11
N LYS A 43 24.02 -7.07 10.08
CA LYS A 43 22.95 -7.17 11.10
C LYS A 43 22.28 -8.52 11.01
N LYS A 44 21.75 -8.97 12.14
CA LYS A 44 21.03 -10.22 12.28
C LYS A 44 19.53 -9.91 12.38
N LEU A 45 18.74 -10.61 11.62
CA LEU A 45 17.27 -10.60 11.68
C LEU A 45 16.80 -12.01 12.03
N GLU A 46 15.58 -12.14 12.51
CA GLU A 46 14.95 -13.42 12.80
C GLU A 46 13.91 -13.75 11.72
N TYR A 47 13.88 -15.01 11.30
CA TYR A 47 12.88 -15.56 10.39
C TYR A 47 12.69 -17.05 10.70
N ASN A 48 11.45 -17.49 10.95
CA ASN A 48 11.11 -18.87 11.33
C ASN A 48 11.98 -19.40 12.51
N ASN A 49 12.14 -18.57 13.55
CA ASN A 49 13.00 -18.88 14.73
C ASN A 49 14.47 -19.16 14.36
N LYS A 50 14.95 -18.69 13.23
CA LYS A 50 16.35 -18.79 12.80
C LYS A 50 16.91 -17.41 12.53
N GLU A 51 18.18 -17.25 12.88
CA GLU A 51 18.90 -16.04 12.59
C GLU A 51 19.33 -16.01 11.12
N ILE A 52 19.00 -14.92 10.41
CA ILE A 52 19.45 -14.63 9.06
C ILE A 52 20.31 -13.38 9.08
N VAL A 53 21.42 -13.39 8.34
CA VAL A 53 22.36 -12.26 8.28
C VAL A 53 22.00 -11.38 7.09
N VAL A 54 21.93 -10.06 7.33
CA VAL A 54 21.72 -9.08 6.28
C VAL A 54 22.97 -8.97 5.42
N GLU A 55 22.85 -9.27 4.15
CA GLU A 55 23.94 -9.18 3.18
C GLU A 55 24.02 -7.76 2.58
N LEU A 56 25.20 -7.42 2.07
CA LEU A 56 25.40 -6.18 1.33
C LEU A 56 24.70 -6.26 -0.03
N LEU A 57 23.86 -5.26 -0.36
CA LEU A 57 23.26 -5.14 -1.67
C LEU A 57 24.35 -4.73 -2.70
N THR A 58 24.59 -5.57 -3.70
CA THR A 58 25.51 -5.31 -4.81
C THR A 58 24.86 -5.67 -6.15
N GLU A 59 25.48 -5.28 -7.25
CA GLU A 59 24.99 -5.64 -8.60
C GLU A 59 25.17 -7.14 -8.87
N GLU A 60 26.22 -7.75 -8.30
CA GLU A 60 26.51 -9.17 -8.46
C GLU A 60 25.41 -10.02 -7.85
N VAL A 61 24.99 -9.74 -6.61
CA VAL A 61 23.92 -10.51 -5.95
C VAL A 61 22.57 -10.31 -6.63
N MET A 62 22.33 -9.19 -7.31
CA MET A 62 21.09 -8.99 -8.09
C MET A 62 21.06 -9.76 -9.42
N LYS A 63 22.23 -10.17 -9.92
CA LYS A 63 22.36 -11.02 -11.13
C LYS A 63 22.23 -12.52 -10.83
N GLU A 64 22.26 -12.90 -9.56
CA GLU A 64 22.01 -14.30 -9.17
C GLU A 64 20.55 -14.67 -9.42
N LYS A 65 20.25 -15.98 -9.41
CA LYS A 65 18.91 -16.49 -9.73
C LYS A 65 18.03 -16.54 -8.50
N TYR A 66 16.90 -15.82 -8.58
CA TYR A 66 15.79 -15.86 -7.64
C TYR A 66 14.49 -16.17 -8.38
N ASP A 67 13.52 -16.75 -7.70
CA ASP A 67 12.15 -16.80 -8.20
C ASP A 67 11.51 -15.42 -8.07
N TYR A 68 11.73 -14.76 -6.92
CA TYR A 68 11.24 -13.42 -6.65
C TYR A 68 12.25 -12.57 -5.89
N LEU A 69 12.30 -11.30 -6.25
CA LEU A 69 13.00 -10.25 -5.51
C LEU A 69 11.98 -9.21 -5.03
N LEU A 70 11.80 -9.11 -3.71
CA LEU A 70 10.94 -8.11 -3.08
C LEU A 70 11.76 -6.87 -2.76
N PHE A 71 11.39 -5.72 -3.31
CA PHE A 71 12.08 -4.45 -3.08
C PHE A 71 11.29 -3.56 -2.14
N SER A 72 11.84 -3.31 -0.95
CA SER A 72 11.33 -2.39 0.06
C SER A 72 12.34 -1.30 0.39
N ALA A 73 13.11 -0.88 -0.60
CA ALA A 73 14.07 0.21 -0.51
C ALA A 73 13.53 1.48 -1.21
N GLY A 74 14.18 2.63 -1.00
CA GLY A 74 13.76 3.88 -1.65
C GLY A 74 13.94 3.85 -3.17
N GLY A 75 13.26 4.78 -3.87
CA GLY A 75 13.22 4.82 -5.33
C GLY A 75 14.59 4.87 -6.03
N SER A 76 15.59 5.51 -5.44
CA SER A 76 16.96 5.54 -5.98
C SER A 76 17.65 4.17 -5.98
N VAL A 77 17.39 3.35 -4.96
CA VAL A 77 17.89 1.97 -4.88
C VAL A 77 17.16 1.11 -5.89
N SER A 78 15.84 1.22 -5.97
CA SER A 78 15.03 0.49 -6.93
C SER A 78 15.39 0.85 -8.37
N ALA A 79 15.55 2.13 -8.69
CA ALA A 79 15.99 2.59 -10.01
C ALA A 79 17.30 1.93 -10.47
N LYS A 80 18.23 1.73 -9.54
CA LYS A 80 19.54 1.14 -9.85
C LYS A 80 19.51 -0.39 -9.96
N TYR A 81 18.86 -1.05 -9.04
CA TYR A 81 19.04 -2.50 -8.86
C TYR A 81 17.89 -3.35 -9.42
N ALA A 82 16.66 -2.81 -9.52
CA ALA A 82 15.52 -3.60 -10.00
C ALA A 82 15.65 -3.98 -11.47
N GLU A 83 16.18 -3.07 -12.31
CA GLU A 83 16.39 -3.32 -13.73
C GLU A 83 17.48 -4.39 -13.95
N ILE A 84 18.61 -4.29 -13.24
CA ILE A 84 19.68 -5.30 -13.25
C ILE A 84 19.14 -6.68 -12.90
N ALA A 85 18.30 -6.75 -11.86
CA ALA A 85 17.71 -7.99 -11.41
C ALA A 85 16.72 -8.57 -12.44
N ALA A 86 15.90 -7.72 -13.06
CA ALA A 86 14.94 -8.13 -14.08
C ALA A 86 15.63 -8.58 -15.38
N GLU A 87 16.69 -7.91 -15.81
CA GLU A 87 17.53 -8.30 -16.95
C GLU A 87 18.23 -9.66 -16.73
N ALA A 88 18.53 -10.01 -15.48
CA ALA A 88 19.05 -11.33 -15.12
C ALA A 88 17.97 -12.43 -15.15
N GLY A 89 16.69 -12.08 -15.45
CA GLY A 89 15.57 -13.01 -15.57
C GLY A 89 14.79 -13.21 -14.27
N ASN A 90 15.05 -12.41 -13.25
CA ASN A 90 14.31 -12.45 -11.98
C ASN A 90 12.98 -11.71 -12.09
N ILE A 91 11.98 -12.14 -11.31
CA ILE A 91 10.75 -11.36 -11.12
C ILE A 91 10.98 -10.43 -9.94
N VAL A 92 10.81 -9.12 -10.18
CA VAL A 92 10.98 -8.08 -9.16
C VAL A 92 9.62 -7.51 -8.79
N ILE A 93 9.29 -7.49 -7.50
CA ILE A 93 8.10 -6.83 -6.97
C ILE A 93 8.57 -5.60 -6.17
N ASP A 94 8.34 -4.41 -6.71
CA ASP A 94 8.90 -3.17 -6.18
C ASP A 94 7.86 -2.33 -5.45
N ASN A 95 8.12 -2.03 -4.17
CA ASN A 95 7.27 -1.19 -3.34
C ASN A 95 7.59 0.32 -3.45
N SER A 96 8.64 0.70 -4.17
CA SER A 96 8.95 2.13 -4.36
C SER A 96 8.00 2.80 -5.36
N SER A 97 8.01 4.13 -5.39
CA SER A 97 7.22 4.88 -6.37
C SER A 97 7.88 4.97 -7.76
N TYR A 98 9.12 4.51 -7.91
CA TYR A 98 9.92 4.78 -9.12
C TYR A 98 9.34 4.16 -10.39
N TRP A 99 8.84 2.92 -10.31
CA TRP A 99 8.38 2.16 -11.47
C TRP A 99 6.87 2.28 -11.74
N ARG A 100 6.09 2.77 -10.77
CA ARG A 100 4.60 2.72 -10.80
C ARG A 100 3.98 3.29 -12.06
N MET A 101 4.49 4.43 -12.54
CA MET A 101 3.94 5.12 -13.72
C MET A 101 4.80 4.93 -14.97
N LYS A 102 5.80 4.04 -14.94
CA LYS A 102 6.58 3.71 -16.14
C LYS A 102 5.72 2.89 -17.10
N GLU A 103 5.91 3.18 -18.40
CA GLU A 103 5.26 2.42 -19.48
C GLU A 103 5.71 0.94 -19.46
N GLY A 104 4.80 0.03 -19.72
CA GLY A 104 5.07 -1.41 -19.73
C GLY A 104 5.26 -2.06 -18.35
N ILE A 105 5.33 -1.28 -17.26
CA ILE A 105 5.42 -1.83 -15.89
C ILE A 105 4.03 -1.95 -15.29
N PRO A 106 3.55 -3.16 -14.94
CA PRO A 106 2.26 -3.35 -14.29
C PRO A 106 2.26 -2.79 -12.88
N LEU A 107 1.14 -2.17 -12.50
CA LEU A 107 0.85 -1.66 -11.16
C LEU A 107 -0.31 -2.47 -10.59
N VAL A 108 -0.07 -3.28 -9.54
CA VAL A 108 -0.95 -4.40 -9.23
C VAL A 108 -1.51 -4.37 -7.82
N VAL A 109 -2.83 -4.50 -7.74
CA VAL A 109 -3.56 -4.95 -6.56
C VAL A 109 -4.26 -6.25 -6.95
N PRO A 110 -3.86 -7.42 -6.41
CA PRO A 110 -4.30 -8.72 -6.92
C PRO A 110 -5.82 -8.91 -6.96
N GLU A 111 -6.56 -8.40 -5.99
CA GLU A 111 -8.02 -8.47 -5.94
C GLU A 111 -8.70 -7.62 -7.03
N VAL A 112 -7.97 -6.70 -7.65
CA VAL A 112 -8.48 -5.77 -8.66
C VAL A 112 -8.10 -6.17 -10.07
N ASN A 113 -6.79 -6.34 -10.32
CA ASN A 113 -6.24 -6.46 -11.67
C ASN A 113 -5.15 -7.54 -11.83
N ALA A 114 -5.24 -8.66 -11.07
CA ALA A 114 -4.27 -9.76 -11.19
C ALA A 114 -4.14 -10.32 -12.63
N HIS A 115 -5.16 -10.16 -13.47
CA HIS A 115 -5.16 -10.65 -14.85
C HIS A 115 -3.98 -10.14 -15.69
N ILE A 116 -3.46 -8.93 -15.37
CA ILE A 116 -2.32 -8.34 -16.08
C ILE A 116 -0.99 -9.05 -15.79
N LEU A 117 -0.93 -9.90 -14.76
CA LEU A 117 0.25 -10.70 -14.40
C LEU A 117 0.44 -11.93 -15.28
N LYS A 118 -0.59 -12.31 -16.05
CA LYS A 118 -0.53 -13.55 -16.87
C LYS A 118 0.62 -13.50 -17.86
N ASN A 119 1.54 -14.45 -17.74
CA ASN A 119 2.76 -14.55 -18.55
C ASN A 119 3.74 -13.36 -18.42
N TYR A 120 3.53 -12.46 -17.46
CA TYR A 120 4.43 -11.32 -17.26
C TYR A 120 5.75 -11.77 -16.60
N ARG A 121 6.84 -11.15 -17.01
CA ARG A 121 8.18 -11.28 -16.42
C ARG A 121 8.82 -9.90 -16.31
N GLY A 122 9.64 -9.69 -15.31
CA GLY A 122 10.32 -8.43 -15.07
C GLY A 122 9.86 -7.71 -13.82
N ILE A 123 9.77 -6.38 -13.87
CA ILE A 123 9.43 -5.54 -12.73
C ILE A 123 7.93 -5.36 -12.61
N ILE A 124 7.37 -5.61 -11.44
CA ILE A 124 5.98 -5.40 -11.07
C ILE A 124 5.95 -4.37 -9.95
N SER A 125 5.17 -3.32 -10.09
CA SER A 125 5.07 -2.27 -9.08
C SER A 125 3.93 -2.54 -8.09
N ASN A 126 4.26 -2.37 -6.81
CA ASN A 126 3.30 -2.34 -5.71
C ASN A 126 2.82 -0.90 -5.53
N PRO A 127 1.50 -0.62 -5.49
CA PRO A 127 0.97 0.74 -5.46
C PRO A 127 1.25 1.49 -4.15
N ASN A 128 0.86 2.75 -4.12
CA ASN A 128 0.82 3.58 -2.92
C ASN A 128 -0.16 3.00 -1.88
N CYS A 129 0.17 3.14 -0.59
CA CYS A 129 -0.60 2.54 0.50
C CYS A 129 -2.06 3.02 0.55
N SER A 130 -2.30 4.32 0.38
CA SER A 130 -3.66 4.86 0.33
C SER A 130 -4.37 4.43 -0.95
N THR A 131 -3.66 4.39 -2.09
CA THR A 131 -4.25 3.91 -3.35
C THR A 131 -4.72 2.47 -3.25
N ILE A 132 -3.95 1.56 -2.62
CA ILE A 132 -4.32 0.14 -2.52
C ILE A 132 -5.67 -0.01 -1.81
N GLN A 133 -5.82 0.53 -0.61
CA GLN A 133 -7.07 0.40 0.16
C GLN A 133 -8.26 1.04 -0.55
N MET A 134 -8.04 2.18 -1.21
CA MET A 134 -9.09 2.87 -1.97
C MET A 134 -9.55 2.03 -3.16
N VAL A 135 -8.66 1.57 -4.03
CA VAL A 135 -9.04 0.84 -5.25
C VAL A 135 -9.69 -0.52 -4.94
N MET A 136 -9.36 -1.17 -3.83
CA MET A 136 -10.06 -2.38 -3.39
C MET A 136 -11.55 -2.12 -3.21
N THR A 137 -11.91 -0.98 -2.63
CA THR A 137 -13.31 -0.58 -2.44
C THR A 137 -13.94 -0.07 -3.74
N LEU A 138 -13.19 0.71 -4.54
CA LEU A 138 -13.70 1.30 -5.77
C LEU A 138 -13.96 0.27 -6.89
N ALA A 139 -13.08 -0.72 -7.05
CA ALA A 139 -13.13 -1.64 -8.18
C ALA A 139 -14.45 -2.43 -8.29
N PRO A 140 -14.98 -3.08 -7.24
CA PRO A 140 -16.27 -3.77 -7.32
C PRO A 140 -17.43 -2.82 -7.61
N LEU A 141 -17.39 -1.61 -7.08
CA LEU A 141 -18.41 -0.59 -7.33
C LEU A 141 -18.32 -0.03 -8.75
N HIS A 142 -17.12 0.18 -9.27
CA HIS A 142 -16.88 0.63 -10.64
C HIS A 142 -17.39 -0.41 -11.67
N ARG A 143 -17.14 -1.70 -11.42
CA ARG A 143 -17.65 -2.77 -12.29
C ARG A 143 -19.18 -2.75 -12.38
N ARG A 144 -19.87 -2.41 -11.29
CA ARG A 144 -21.34 -2.41 -11.22
C ARG A 144 -21.98 -1.11 -11.67
N TYR A 145 -21.51 0.05 -11.20
CA TYR A 145 -22.19 1.33 -11.34
C TYR A 145 -21.51 2.32 -12.30
N LYS A 146 -20.30 2.00 -12.78
CA LYS A 146 -19.47 2.91 -13.59
C LYS A 146 -19.11 4.20 -12.86
N LEU A 147 -17.98 4.15 -12.17
CA LEU A 147 -17.47 5.28 -11.41
C LEU A 147 -17.08 6.43 -12.34
N LYS A 148 -17.60 7.61 -12.04
CA LYS A 148 -17.36 8.84 -12.79
C LYS A 148 -16.40 9.78 -12.05
N LYS A 149 -16.61 9.96 -10.73
CA LYS A 149 -15.85 10.91 -9.92
C LYS A 149 -15.58 10.38 -8.53
N VAL A 150 -14.39 10.69 -8.05
CA VAL A 150 -13.92 10.42 -6.69
C VAL A 150 -13.43 11.71 -6.06
N VAL A 151 -13.93 12.05 -4.88
CA VAL A 151 -13.33 13.05 -4.02
C VAL A 151 -12.90 12.36 -2.75
N VAL A 152 -11.61 12.40 -2.43
CA VAL A 152 -11.03 11.70 -1.27
C VAL A 152 -10.22 12.64 -0.39
N SER A 153 -10.44 12.53 0.92
CA SER A 153 -9.54 13.09 1.93
C SER A 153 -8.96 11.95 2.76
N THR A 154 -7.63 11.87 2.85
CA THR A 154 -6.96 10.84 3.61
C THR A 154 -6.56 11.33 5.00
N TYR A 155 -6.50 10.42 5.95
CA TYR A 155 -6.00 10.61 7.31
C TYR A 155 -4.92 9.55 7.54
N GLN A 156 -3.66 9.91 7.20
CA GLN A 156 -2.57 8.94 7.11
C GLN A 156 -1.73 8.90 8.38
N ALA A 157 -1.52 7.68 8.87
CA ALA A 157 -0.69 7.38 10.03
C ALA A 157 0.80 7.73 9.82
N VAL A 158 1.50 8.05 10.89
CA VAL A 158 2.93 8.43 10.86
C VAL A 158 3.84 7.30 10.38
N SER A 159 3.45 6.03 10.57
CA SER A 159 4.21 4.86 10.09
C SER A 159 4.48 4.88 8.58
N GLY A 160 3.61 5.53 7.79
CA GLY A 160 3.81 5.75 6.36
C GLY A 160 5.05 6.61 6.02
N SER A 161 5.54 7.40 6.97
CA SER A 161 6.80 8.18 6.85
C SER A 161 8.01 7.42 7.44
N GLY A 162 7.84 6.17 7.86
CA GLY A 162 8.89 5.31 8.39
C GLY A 162 9.12 5.43 9.89
N HIS A 163 10.08 4.66 10.40
CA HIS A 163 10.34 4.50 11.83
C HIS A 163 10.62 5.83 12.56
N ASN A 164 11.35 6.75 11.95
CA ASN A 164 11.68 8.03 12.58
C ASN A 164 10.44 8.87 12.88
N ALA A 165 9.39 8.76 12.07
CA ALA A 165 8.13 9.48 12.30
C ALA A 165 7.34 8.89 13.47
N ILE A 166 7.39 7.58 13.66
CA ILE A 166 6.83 6.91 14.84
C ILE A 166 7.54 7.43 16.11
N VAL A 167 8.88 7.41 16.10
CA VAL A 167 9.71 7.91 17.21
C VAL A 167 9.46 9.40 17.49
N GLU A 168 9.27 10.21 16.45
CA GLU A 168 8.94 11.64 16.61
C GLU A 168 7.60 11.82 17.33
N LEU A 169 6.54 11.11 16.90
CA LEU A 169 5.23 11.18 17.56
C LEU A 169 5.30 10.68 19.02
N GLU A 170 5.96 9.55 19.27
CA GLU A 170 6.14 9.03 20.64
C GLU A 170 6.83 10.03 21.58
N ASN A 171 7.87 10.68 21.08
CA ASN A 171 8.59 11.67 21.88
C ASN A 171 7.79 12.95 22.07
N GLN A 172 7.03 13.41 21.06
CA GLN A 172 6.15 14.58 21.20
C GLN A 172 4.97 14.33 22.14
N ILE A 173 4.51 13.09 22.30
CA ILE A 173 3.52 12.69 23.32
C ILE A 173 4.12 12.83 24.73
N LYS A 174 5.38 12.41 24.92
CA LYS A 174 6.07 12.46 26.21
C LYS A 174 6.54 13.86 26.59
N ASP A 175 7.01 14.63 25.61
CA ASP A 175 7.51 16.00 25.77
C ASP A 175 6.98 16.89 24.64
N SER A 176 6.10 17.80 25.01
CA SER A 176 5.50 18.74 24.05
C SER A 176 6.52 19.68 23.37
N ASN A 177 7.73 19.81 23.90
CA ASN A 177 8.81 20.62 23.35
C ASN A 177 9.75 19.82 22.44
N TYR A 178 9.52 18.50 22.27
CA TYR A 178 10.35 17.69 21.37
C TYR A 178 10.34 18.29 19.95
N PRO A 179 11.52 18.48 19.33
CA PRO A 179 11.63 19.16 18.04
C PRO A 179 11.03 18.35 16.89
N ASN A 180 10.53 19.05 15.88
CA ASN A 180 10.15 18.47 14.61
C ASN A 180 11.41 18.04 13.85
N LYS A 181 11.52 16.76 13.50
CA LYS A 181 12.67 16.20 12.77
C LYS A 181 12.27 15.59 11.43
N VAL A 182 11.04 15.12 11.34
CA VAL A 182 10.48 14.47 10.17
C VAL A 182 9.48 15.37 9.47
N TYR A 183 8.61 16.02 10.23
CA TYR A 183 7.55 16.85 9.68
C TYR A 183 7.88 18.36 9.79
N PRO A 184 7.38 19.19 8.85
CA PRO A 184 7.59 20.64 8.88
C PRO A 184 6.82 21.33 10.02
N LYS A 185 5.83 20.66 10.57
CA LYS A 185 4.99 21.11 11.69
C LYS A 185 4.95 20.03 12.76
N LYS A 186 4.66 20.42 14.02
CA LYS A 186 4.41 19.45 15.08
C LYS A 186 3.25 18.54 14.69
N ILE A 187 3.46 17.22 14.83
CA ILE A 187 2.43 16.22 14.48
C ILE A 187 1.50 15.93 15.65
N PHE A 188 2.01 15.85 16.88
CA PHE A 188 1.18 15.57 18.04
C PHE A 188 0.12 16.65 18.25
N GLY A 189 -1.15 16.24 18.28
CA GLY A 189 -2.31 17.14 18.43
C GLY A 189 -2.60 17.98 17.19
N ASN A 190 -2.15 17.59 16.00
CA ASN A 190 -2.27 18.38 14.79
C ASN A 190 -2.68 17.51 13.57
N CYS A 191 -3.23 18.18 12.54
CA CYS A 191 -3.44 17.64 11.21
C CYS A 191 -2.58 18.42 10.22
N ILE A 192 -1.73 17.73 9.44
CA ILE A 192 -0.81 18.35 8.49
C ILE A 192 -1.27 18.00 7.06
N PRO A 193 -1.91 18.92 6.31
CA PRO A 193 -2.37 18.69 4.94
C PRO A 193 -1.19 18.80 3.96
N HIS A 194 -0.17 18.00 4.18
CA HIS A 194 1.07 17.99 3.41
C HIS A 194 1.76 16.64 3.57
N ILE A 195 1.66 15.81 2.53
CA ILE A 195 2.39 14.53 2.44
C ILE A 195 3.16 14.51 1.13
N ASP A 196 4.48 14.23 1.21
CA ASP A 196 5.43 14.34 0.10
C ASP A 196 5.64 15.80 -0.36
N THR A 197 6.23 16.04 -1.51
CA THR A 197 6.58 17.37 -2.03
C THR A 197 5.43 17.98 -2.82
N PHE A 198 5.30 19.31 -2.75
CA PHE A 198 4.38 20.05 -3.61
C PHE A 198 4.91 20.14 -5.06
N GLU A 199 3.99 20.07 -6.01
CA GLU A 199 4.21 20.33 -7.42
C GLU A 199 3.66 21.72 -7.81
N ASP A 200 4.04 22.21 -9.00
CA ASP A 200 3.68 23.56 -9.44
C ASP A 200 2.16 23.81 -9.59
N ASN A 201 1.38 22.74 -9.72
CA ASN A 201 -0.08 22.81 -9.78
C ASN A 201 -0.76 22.87 -8.41
N GLY A 202 0.02 22.93 -7.32
CA GLY A 202 -0.48 23.00 -5.94
C GLY A 202 -0.83 21.66 -5.30
N PHE A 203 -0.82 20.57 -6.06
CA PHE A 203 -0.97 19.22 -5.50
C PHE A 203 0.35 18.74 -4.90
N THR A 204 0.27 17.84 -3.92
CA THR A 204 1.44 17.07 -3.49
C THR A 204 1.62 15.84 -4.37
N ARG A 205 2.84 15.29 -4.41
CA ARG A 205 3.09 14.01 -5.11
C ARG A 205 2.25 12.88 -4.57
N GLU A 206 1.94 12.87 -3.28
CA GLU A 206 1.07 11.87 -2.69
C GLU A 206 -0.34 11.92 -3.27
N GLU A 207 -0.90 13.13 -3.44
CA GLU A 207 -2.21 13.33 -4.07
C GLU A 207 -2.21 12.90 -5.53
N LEU A 208 -1.15 13.22 -6.29
CA LEU A 208 -1.02 12.80 -7.68
C LEU A 208 -0.88 11.28 -7.83
N LYS A 209 -0.19 10.61 -6.88
CA LYS A 209 -0.15 9.13 -6.86
C LYS A 209 -1.57 8.56 -6.74
N MET A 210 -2.38 9.06 -5.79
CA MET A 210 -3.75 8.59 -5.64
C MET A 210 -4.58 8.77 -6.93
N ILE A 211 -4.36 9.84 -7.66
CA ILE A 211 -5.06 10.11 -8.92
C ILE A 211 -4.61 9.13 -10.01
N TYR A 212 -3.35 9.18 -10.37
CA TYR A 212 -2.84 8.46 -11.54
C TYR A 212 -2.71 6.95 -11.33
N GLU A 213 -2.34 6.52 -10.13
CA GLU A 213 -2.26 5.10 -9.81
C GLU A 213 -3.65 4.46 -9.81
N THR A 214 -4.69 5.14 -9.29
CA THR A 214 -6.07 4.64 -9.32
C THR A 214 -6.56 4.46 -10.75
N GLN A 215 -6.37 5.46 -11.61
CA GLN A 215 -6.74 5.36 -13.02
C GLN A 215 -6.03 4.20 -13.72
N LYS A 216 -4.74 4.00 -13.45
CA LYS A 216 -3.94 2.90 -14.02
C LYS A 216 -4.42 1.54 -13.53
N ILE A 217 -4.70 1.38 -12.23
CA ILE A 217 -5.13 0.10 -11.64
C ILE A 217 -6.55 -0.27 -12.08
N LEU A 218 -7.46 0.71 -12.17
CA LEU A 218 -8.82 0.50 -12.64
C LEU A 218 -8.95 0.42 -14.17
N GLU A 219 -7.84 0.64 -14.90
CA GLU A 219 -7.76 0.65 -16.36
C GLU A 219 -8.74 1.65 -17.00
N ASP A 220 -9.05 2.75 -16.29
CA ASP A 220 -9.97 3.80 -16.73
C ASP A 220 -9.43 5.21 -16.42
N SER A 221 -8.89 5.86 -17.43
CA SER A 221 -8.37 7.23 -17.33
C SER A 221 -9.46 8.32 -17.35
N THR A 222 -10.72 7.94 -17.54
CA THR A 222 -11.84 8.91 -17.59
C THR A 222 -12.38 9.25 -16.20
N ILE A 223 -12.03 8.49 -15.19
CA ILE A 223 -12.45 8.74 -13.80
C ILE A 223 -11.81 10.05 -13.30
N GLU A 224 -12.66 11.01 -12.93
CA GLU A 224 -12.23 12.26 -12.32
C GLU A 224 -11.89 12.04 -10.84
N ILE A 225 -10.66 12.32 -10.42
CA ILE A 225 -10.22 12.12 -9.04
C ILE A 225 -9.66 13.40 -8.47
N ASN A 226 -10.12 13.79 -7.27
CA ASN A 226 -9.59 14.89 -6.50
C ASN A 226 -9.22 14.39 -5.11
N ALA A 227 -7.95 14.50 -4.76
CA ALA A 227 -7.40 14.00 -3.50
C ALA A 227 -6.84 15.13 -2.64
N THR A 228 -7.05 15.04 -1.32
CA THR A 228 -6.35 15.83 -0.32
C THR A 228 -5.73 14.89 0.70
N THR A 229 -4.41 14.92 0.86
CA THR A 229 -3.73 13.99 1.75
C THR A 229 -3.26 14.68 3.03
N VAL A 230 -3.66 14.09 4.19
CA VAL A 230 -3.42 14.68 5.50
C VAL A 230 -2.67 13.70 6.41
N ARG A 231 -1.57 14.14 7.01
CA ARG A 231 -0.88 13.41 8.07
C ARG A 231 -1.54 13.69 9.41
N VAL A 232 -1.86 12.62 10.15
CA VAL A 232 -2.52 12.69 11.46
C VAL A 232 -1.70 11.98 12.53
N PRO A 233 -1.87 12.30 13.83
CA PRO A 233 -1.10 11.73 14.93
C PRO A 233 -1.61 10.32 15.32
N VAL A 234 -1.66 9.42 14.35
CA VAL A 234 -2.02 8.01 14.47
C VAL A 234 -0.79 7.19 14.11
N PHE A 235 -0.49 6.14 14.86
CA PHE A 235 0.71 5.34 14.63
C PHE A 235 0.61 4.45 13.39
N TYR A 236 -0.48 3.68 13.26
CA TYR A 236 -0.71 2.69 12.21
C TYR A 236 -2.13 2.81 11.67
N GLY A 237 -2.31 2.43 10.41
CA GLY A 237 -3.61 2.45 9.74
C GLY A 237 -3.93 3.80 9.10
N HIS A 238 -4.20 3.79 7.79
CA HIS A 238 -4.69 4.95 7.05
C HIS A 238 -6.21 4.89 6.97
N SER A 239 -6.83 6.05 7.13
CA SER A 239 -8.27 6.22 6.92
C SER A 239 -8.53 7.16 5.76
N GLU A 240 -9.68 6.99 5.11
CA GLU A 240 -10.09 7.80 3.98
C GLU A 240 -11.59 8.12 4.05
N SER A 241 -11.92 9.40 3.89
CA SER A 241 -13.28 9.85 3.62
C SER A 241 -13.44 9.98 2.11
N VAL A 242 -14.33 9.17 1.53
CA VAL A 242 -14.48 9.09 0.08
C VAL A 242 -15.90 9.43 -0.31
N TYR A 243 -16.05 10.32 -1.29
CA TYR A 243 -17.27 10.64 -1.99
C TYR A 243 -17.16 10.13 -3.42
N LEU A 244 -18.16 9.38 -3.88
CA LEU A 244 -18.20 8.72 -5.18
C LEU A 244 -19.42 9.15 -5.98
N GLU A 245 -19.22 9.53 -7.24
CA GLU A 245 -20.30 9.70 -8.22
C GLU A 245 -20.18 8.63 -9.31
N PHE A 246 -21.33 8.12 -9.73
CA PHE A 246 -21.45 7.05 -10.71
C PHE A 246 -22.30 7.47 -11.91
N GLU A 247 -22.23 6.71 -12.98
CA GLU A 247 -23.15 6.88 -14.12
C GLU A 247 -24.56 6.38 -13.81
N GLU A 248 -24.67 5.33 -12.99
CA GLU A 248 -25.93 4.71 -12.60
C GLU A 248 -26.39 5.18 -11.21
N LYS A 249 -27.70 5.02 -10.94
CA LYS A 249 -28.26 5.25 -9.61
C LYS A 249 -27.77 4.17 -8.64
N VAL A 250 -27.41 4.59 -7.43
CA VAL A 250 -26.89 3.67 -6.41
C VAL A 250 -27.96 3.24 -5.40
N ASP A 251 -27.94 1.95 -5.09
CA ASP A 251 -28.65 1.37 -3.94
C ASP A 251 -27.61 1.03 -2.85
N VAL A 252 -27.77 1.63 -1.68
CA VAL A 252 -26.84 1.45 -0.56
C VAL A 252 -26.85 0.02 -0.02
N ASN A 253 -27.93 -0.72 -0.11
CA ASN A 253 -27.99 -2.12 0.31
C ASN A 253 -27.21 -2.99 -0.70
N GLU A 254 -27.45 -2.78 -2.01
CA GLU A 254 -26.65 -3.44 -3.05
C GLU A 254 -25.16 -3.12 -2.91
N VAL A 255 -24.79 -1.89 -2.57
CA VAL A 255 -23.37 -1.50 -2.30
C VAL A 255 -22.80 -2.29 -1.13
N ARG A 256 -23.52 -2.43 -0.02
CA ARG A 256 -23.08 -3.26 1.12
C ARG A 256 -22.92 -4.73 0.73
N ASP A 257 -23.85 -5.28 -0.03
CA ASP A 257 -23.78 -6.66 -0.51
C ASP A 257 -22.57 -6.88 -1.43
N ILE A 258 -22.34 -5.98 -2.38
CA ILE A 258 -21.18 -6.04 -3.28
C ILE A 258 -19.87 -6.03 -2.48
N LEU A 259 -19.73 -5.08 -1.54
CA LEU A 259 -18.52 -4.94 -0.75
C LEU A 259 -18.33 -6.11 0.23
N SER A 260 -19.39 -6.62 0.83
CA SER A 260 -19.32 -7.78 1.74
C SER A 260 -18.93 -9.08 1.04
N ASN A 261 -19.18 -9.19 -0.27
CA ASN A 261 -18.78 -10.33 -1.08
C ASN A 261 -17.42 -10.13 -1.81
N ALA A 262 -16.82 -8.95 -1.69
CA ALA A 262 -15.53 -8.67 -2.32
C ALA A 262 -14.37 -9.22 -1.49
N SER A 263 -13.43 -9.88 -2.16
CA SER A 263 -12.25 -10.45 -1.51
C SER A 263 -11.40 -9.38 -0.81
N GLY A 264 -10.98 -9.65 0.42
CA GLY A 264 -10.12 -8.76 1.19
C GLY A 264 -10.83 -7.52 1.74
N ILE A 265 -12.15 -7.45 1.67
CA ILE A 265 -12.96 -6.36 2.23
C ILE A 265 -13.79 -6.87 3.40
N VAL A 266 -13.83 -6.09 4.47
CA VAL A 266 -14.72 -6.28 5.62
C VAL A 266 -15.64 -5.06 5.73
N VAL A 267 -16.96 -5.27 5.63
CA VAL A 267 -17.95 -4.22 5.86
C VAL A 267 -18.28 -4.16 7.35
N GLN A 268 -17.92 -3.03 7.98
CA GLN A 268 -18.23 -2.72 9.38
C GLN A 268 -19.06 -1.44 9.40
N ASP A 269 -20.37 -1.57 9.21
CA ASP A 269 -21.28 -0.43 8.97
C ASP A 269 -22.60 -0.56 9.72
N ASN A 270 -22.55 -0.40 11.04
CA ASN A 270 -23.74 -0.34 11.90
C ASN A 270 -23.67 0.91 12.81
N PRO A 271 -23.93 2.11 12.27
CA PRO A 271 -23.78 3.37 13.00
C PRO A 271 -24.67 3.50 14.25
N VAL A 272 -25.80 2.77 14.27
CA VAL A 272 -26.72 2.78 15.43
C VAL A 272 -26.04 2.19 16.68
N ASN A 273 -25.16 1.21 16.47
CA ASN A 273 -24.38 0.56 17.54
C ASN A 273 -22.95 1.12 17.63
N ASN A 274 -22.63 2.23 16.94
CA ASN A 274 -21.30 2.80 16.84
C ASN A 274 -20.25 1.86 16.21
N GLU A 275 -20.67 0.94 15.33
CA GLU A 275 -19.82 0.03 14.63
C GLU A 275 -19.37 0.65 13.29
N TYR A 276 -18.13 1.04 13.21
CA TYR A 276 -17.43 1.57 12.04
C TYR A 276 -15.93 1.36 12.21
N PRO A 277 -15.15 1.19 11.12
CA PRO A 277 -13.73 0.89 11.26
C PRO A 277 -12.92 2.09 11.73
N THR A 278 -11.93 1.82 12.59
CA THR A 278 -10.95 2.80 13.05
C THR A 278 -9.53 2.29 12.85
N PRO A 279 -8.52 3.17 12.70
CA PRO A 279 -7.13 2.75 12.54
C PRO A 279 -6.61 1.86 13.68
N LEU A 280 -7.07 2.10 14.90
CA LEU A 280 -6.62 1.34 16.06
C LEU A 280 -7.09 -0.13 16.01
N GLU A 281 -8.30 -0.36 15.50
CA GLU A 281 -8.92 -1.70 15.41
C GLU A 281 -8.43 -2.48 14.20
N THR A 282 -8.05 -1.79 13.13
CA THR A 282 -7.60 -2.41 11.88
C THR A 282 -6.08 -2.61 11.79
N ALA A 283 -5.32 -2.09 12.76
CA ALA A 283 -3.89 -2.31 12.83
C ALA A 283 -3.55 -3.80 12.94
N ASN A 284 -2.54 -4.24 12.20
CA ASN A 284 -2.07 -5.62 12.09
C ASN A 284 -3.06 -6.60 11.44
N THR A 285 -4.05 -6.13 10.68
CA THR A 285 -4.91 -6.97 9.84
C THR A 285 -4.58 -6.80 8.35
N ASP A 286 -4.95 -7.77 7.53
CA ASP A 286 -4.67 -7.76 6.08
C ASP A 286 -5.85 -7.25 5.25
N GLU A 287 -7.00 -7.05 5.86
CA GLU A 287 -8.22 -6.63 5.19
C GLU A 287 -8.30 -5.11 5.04
N THR A 288 -9.09 -4.68 4.07
CA THR A 288 -9.58 -3.31 3.93
C THR A 288 -10.97 -3.22 4.53
N TYR A 289 -11.16 -2.35 5.50
CA TYR A 289 -12.42 -2.17 6.20
C TYR A 289 -13.20 -1.00 5.60
N VAL A 290 -14.51 -1.19 5.43
CA VAL A 290 -15.39 -0.17 4.87
C VAL A 290 -16.61 0.03 5.77
N GLY A 291 -16.91 1.27 6.09
CA GLY A 291 -18.09 1.63 6.87
C GLY A 291 -18.60 3.03 6.51
N ARG A 292 -19.58 3.51 7.30
CA ARG A 292 -20.22 4.82 7.08
C ARG A 292 -20.75 4.98 5.65
N ILE A 293 -21.26 3.88 5.07
CA ILE A 293 -21.82 3.82 3.73
C ILE A 293 -23.17 4.51 3.75
N ARG A 294 -23.31 5.60 3.01
CA ARG A 294 -24.52 6.42 3.00
C ARG A 294 -24.72 7.09 1.66
N LYS A 295 -25.98 7.11 1.20
CA LYS A 295 -26.38 7.81 -0.01
C LYS A 295 -26.18 9.32 0.14
N ASP A 296 -25.84 10.00 -0.95
CA ASP A 296 -25.88 11.46 -1.00
C ASP A 296 -27.34 11.96 -0.91
N LEU A 297 -27.54 13.11 -0.26
CA LEU A 297 -28.88 13.65 -0.04
C LEU A 297 -29.47 14.32 -1.28
N TYR A 298 -28.65 14.72 -2.23
CA TYR A 298 -29.01 15.54 -3.37
C TYR A 298 -28.76 14.86 -4.72
N ASN A 299 -27.89 13.84 -4.74
CA ASN A 299 -27.51 13.10 -5.94
C ASN A 299 -27.77 11.60 -5.77
N ASP A 300 -28.78 11.07 -6.46
CA ASP A 300 -29.15 9.65 -6.38
C ASP A 300 -28.13 8.70 -7.04
N ARG A 301 -27.10 9.25 -7.69
CA ARG A 301 -25.97 8.53 -8.30
C ARG A 301 -24.69 8.66 -7.46
N ALA A 302 -24.77 9.14 -6.24
CA ALA A 302 -23.62 9.37 -5.40
C ALA A 302 -23.78 8.78 -3.99
N LEU A 303 -22.64 8.45 -3.39
CA LEU A 303 -22.56 8.00 -2.00
C LEU A 303 -21.26 8.47 -1.35
N SER A 304 -21.24 8.42 -0.03
CA SER A 304 -20.03 8.58 0.77
C SER A 304 -19.77 7.33 1.59
N LEU A 305 -18.51 7.02 1.81
CA LEU A 305 -18.07 5.92 2.65
C LEU A 305 -16.75 6.28 3.38
N TRP A 306 -16.36 5.41 4.30
CA TRP A 306 -15.14 5.50 5.09
C TRP A 306 -14.36 4.21 4.93
N ILE A 307 -13.07 4.31 4.57
CA ILE A 307 -12.18 3.18 4.33
C ILE A 307 -11.05 3.24 5.35
N VAL A 308 -10.67 2.09 5.90
CA VAL A 308 -9.52 1.97 6.79
C VAL A 308 -8.76 0.69 6.48
N ALA A 309 -7.43 0.77 6.43
CA ALA A 309 -6.57 -0.41 6.34
C ALA A 309 -5.21 -0.17 7.01
N ASP A 310 -4.52 -1.23 7.40
CA ASP A 310 -3.13 -1.14 7.84
C ASP A 310 -2.22 -0.82 6.66
N ASN A 311 -1.58 0.35 6.73
CA ASN A 311 -0.74 0.89 5.66
C ASN A 311 0.59 0.15 5.47
N LEU A 312 1.06 -0.60 6.46
CA LEU A 312 2.27 -1.42 6.35
C LEU A 312 1.95 -2.85 5.88
N ARG A 313 0.74 -3.36 6.20
CA ARG A 313 0.27 -4.68 5.77
C ARG A 313 -0.38 -4.59 4.39
N LYS A 314 -1.72 -4.52 4.30
CA LYS A 314 -2.39 -4.44 2.99
C LYS A 314 -1.89 -3.27 2.15
N GLY A 315 -1.62 -2.14 2.76
CA GLY A 315 -1.08 -0.95 2.08
C GLY A 315 0.33 -1.11 1.49
N ALA A 316 1.07 -2.17 1.82
CA ALA A 316 2.44 -2.35 1.34
C ALA A 316 2.86 -3.82 1.29
N ALA A 317 3.27 -4.39 2.43
CA ALA A 317 3.93 -5.70 2.50
C ALA A 317 3.01 -6.85 2.09
N THR A 318 1.78 -6.88 2.59
CA THR A 318 0.80 -7.93 2.24
C THR A 318 0.48 -7.91 0.76
N ASN A 319 0.24 -6.72 0.17
CA ASN A 319 -0.07 -6.61 -1.25
C ASN A 319 1.10 -7.10 -2.13
N ALA A 320 2.34 -6.77 -1.76
CA ALA A 320 3.52 -7.26 -2.50
C ALA A 320 3.64 -8.79 -2.45
N ILE A 321 3.37 -9.41 -1.30
CA ILE A 321 3.40 -10.87 -1.16
C ILE A 321 2.22 -11.50 -1.90
N GLN A 322 1.03 -10.92 -1.85
CA GLN A 322 -0.13 -11.36 -2.62
C GLN A 322 0.10 -11.30 -4.13
N ILE A 323 0.87 -10.35 -4.65
CA ILE A 323 1.30 -10.33 -6.06
C ILE A 323 2.10 -11.59 -6.38
N MET A 324 3.05 -11.96 -5.52
CA MET A 324 3.83 -13.20 -5.67
C MET A 324 2.92 -14.44 -5.63
N GLU A 325 2.01 -14.51 -4.64
CA GLU A 325 1.05 -15.61 -4.50
C GLU A 325 0.16 -15.76 -5.76
N ALA A 326 -0.34 -14.64 -6.28
CA ALA A 326 -1.14 -14.61 -7.50
C ALA A 326 -0.37 -15.13 -8.72
N MET A 327 0.91 -14.78 -8.83
CA MET A 327 1.77 -15.31 -9.91
C MET A 327 2.03 -16.81 -9.76
N GLU A 328 2.24 -17.31 -8.54
CA GLU A 328 2.39 -18.76 -8.29
C GLU A 328 1.11 -19.53 -8.64
N ALA A 329 -0.05 -18.98 -8.30
CA ALA A 329 -1.33 -19.61 -8.63
C ALA A 329 -1.64 -19.66 -10.14
N MET A 330 -0.93 -18.88 -10.97
CA MET A 330 -1.07 -18.86 -12.44
C MET A 330 -0.09 -19.81 -13.17
N LYS A 331 0.86 -20.44 -12.45
CA LYS A 331 1.80 -21.43 -13.02
C LYS A 331 1.12 -22.78 -13.20
#